data_65e3022044270c275bcae20c5a4179f1
#
_entry.id   65e3022044270c275bcae20c5a4179f1
#
_cell.length_a   1.000
_cell.length_b   1.000
_cell.length_c   1.000
_cell.angle_alpha   90.00
_cell.angle_beta   90.00
_cell.angle_gamma   90.00
#
_symmetry.space_group_name_H-M   'P 1'
#
loop_
_entity.id
_entity.type
_entity.pdbx_description
1 polymer ?
#
loop_
_entity_poly.entity_id
_entity_poly.type
_entity_poly.pdbx_seq_one_letter_code
_entity_poly.pdbx_strand_id
1 'polypeptide(L)'
;FSAFYLGLKRHETSASSSENDSKIVVIMGAGLIGCEFANDLAQAGHRVHVVDPSTRPLSLLLPEAAGVQLQEALDTLGVAWHFGTTVQAVDLADTNAPLGPLTVRLANGETVTADAVLSAIGLRANTALAAAAGLACERGIVVDALLQTSVEQVYALGDCAQYASAGQRTLPYVMPIMNAAKALAATLAGTPTALVFPLMPVSIKTPVLPIVVCAAHPAQAGNWVADEGESAGVWRFTDPEGQQRGFVLTGKQTSRRMELAKATVA
;
A
#
# COMPACT_ATOMS: atom_id res chain seq x y z
N PHE A 1 9.16 8.35 -7.72
CA PHE A 1 9.25 6.89 -7.73
C PHE A 1 10.13 6.37 -8.86
N SER A 2 9.82 6.67 -10.13
CA SER A 2 10.61 6.23 -11.29
C SER A 2 12.09 6.66 -11.25
N ALA A 3 12.40 7.84 -10.69
CA ALA A 3 13.77 8.37 -10.68
C ALA A 3 14.68 7.64 -9.68
N PHE A 4 14.13 7.21 -8.53
CA PHE A 4 14.87 6.42 -7.53
C PHE A 4 15.20 5.02 -8.07
N TYR A 5 14.22 4.35 -8.67
CA TYR A 5 14.38 3.02 -9.26
C TYR A 5 15.33 3.03 -10.48
N LEU A 6 15.24 4.07 -11.33
CA LEU A 6 16.17 4.28 -12.45
C LEU A 6 17.60 4.60 -11.98
N GLY A 7 17.77 5.24 -10.82
CA GLY A 7 19.07 5.49 -10.21
C GLY A 7 19.79 4.20 -9.78
N LEU A 8 19.03 3.26 -9.20
CA LEU A 8 19.55 1.94 -8.82
C LEU A 8 19.86 1.04 -10.03
N LYS A 9 19.08 1.15 -11.13
CA LYS A 9 19.30 0.38 -12.38
C LYS A 9 20.37 0.99 -13.31
N ARG A 10 20.64 2.29 -13.26
CA ARG A 10 21.61 2.92 -14.18
C ARG A 10 23.06 2.46 -14.00
N HIS A 11 23.40 1.81 -12.90
CA HIS A 11 24.70 1.18 -12.72
C HIS A 11 24.88 -0.13 -13.50
N GLU A 12 23.80 -0.74 -14.03
CA GLU A 12 23.85 -2.00 -14.79
C GLU A 12 24.28 -1.83 -16.27
N THR A 13 24.36 -0.61 -16.82
CA THR A 13 24.59 -0.39 -18.26
C THR A 13 26.03 -0.02 -18.64
N SER A 14 26.95 0.07 -17.69
CA SER A 14 28.39 0.17 -18.02
C SER A 14 29.02 -1.23 -17.90
N ALA A 15 29.38 -1.78 -19.04
CA ALA A 15 29.98 -3.09 -19.22
C ALA A 15 31.20 -3.34 -18.32
N SER A 16 30.97 -3.90 -17.16
CA SER A 16 31.83 -4.84 -16.43
C SER A 16 31.00 -5.35 -15.22
N SER A 17 30.43 -6.53 -15.34
CA SER A 17 29.80 -7.25 -14.24
C SER A 17 30.87 -7.57 -13.17
N SER A 18 31.09 -6.64 -12.24
CA SER A 18 31.72 -6.97 -10.97
C SER A 18 30.62 -7.36 -9.99
N GLU A 19 30.75 -8.49 -9.31
CA GLU A 19 29.88 -9.06 -8.29
C GLU A 19 29.60 -8.13 -7.08
N ASN A 20 29.81 -6.82 -7.20
CA ASN A 20 29.92 -5.89 -6.08
C ASN A 20 28.99 -4.68 -6.14
N ASP A 21 27.85 -4.77 -6.87
CA ASP A 21 26.91 -3.64 -6.97
C ASP A 21 25.65 -3.81 -6.09
N SER A 22 25.67 -4.79 -5.17
CA SER A 22 24.60 -5.03 -4.20
C SER A 22 24.55 -3.87 -3.18
N LYS A 23 23.42 -3.17 -3.11
CA LYS A 23 23.18 -2.08 -2.18
C LYS A 23 22.40 -2.56 -0.97
N ILE A 24 22.63 -1.93 0.18
CA ILE A 24 21.80 -2.11 1.38
C ILE A 24 20.71 -1.03 1.34
N VAL A 25 19.46 -1.46 1.28
CA VAL A 25 18.29 -0.56 1.25
C VAL A 25 17.43 -0.79 2.48
N VAL A 26 17.18 0.27 3.25
CA VAL A 26 16.22 0.25 4.35
C VAL A 26 14.89 0.78 3.84
N ILE A 27 13.82 0.01 4.01
CA ILE A 27 12.44 0.40 3.68
C ILE A 27 11.70 0.67 4.98
N MET A 28 11.17 1.88 5.14
CA MET A 28 10.32 2.27 6.26
C MET A 28 8.87 1.96 5.89
N GLY A 29 8.27 0.97 6.55
CA GLY A 29 6.89 0.53 6.34
C GLY A 29 6.78 -0.79 5.57
N ALA A 30 6.06 -1.76 6.16
CA ALA A 30 5.71 -3.05 5.57
C ALA A 30 4.28 -3.07 4.99
N GLY A 31 3.81 -1.92 4.49
CA GLY A 31 2.56 -1.78 3.75
C GLY A 31 2.68 -2.25 2.29
N LEU A 32 1.65 -1.99 1.47
CA LEU A 32 1.59 -2.35 0.05
C LEU A 32 2.88 -1.98 -0.69
N ILE A 33 3.21 -0.71 -0.68
CA ILE A 33 4.37 -0.15 -1.40
C ILE A 33 5.68 -0.73 -0.84
N GLY A 34 5.81 -0.82 0.49
CA GLY A 34 7.01 -1.36 1.13
C GLY A 34 7.27 -2.81 0.75
N CYS A 35 6.25 -3.66 0.73
CA CYS A 35 6.37 -5.06 0.34
C CYS A 35 6.66 -5.25 -1.16
N GLU A 36 6.04 -4.43 -2.04
CA GLU A 36 6.34 -4.45 -3.48
C GLU A 36 7.80 -4.06 -3.74
N PHE A 37 8.31 -2.99 -3.12
CA PHE A 37 9.72 -2.62 -3.24
C PHE A 37 10.66 -3.64 -2.60
N ALA A 38 10.29 -4.22 -1.45
CA ALA A 38 11.11 -5.25 -0.83
C ALA A 38 11.30 -6.45 -1.77
N ASN A 39 10.20 -6.90 -2.42
CA ASN A 39 10.27 -7.96 -3.43
C ASN A 39 11.18 -7.59 -4.60
N ASP A 40 10.95 -6.43 -5.22
CA ASP A 40 11.66 -6.03 -6.44
C ASP A 40 13.14 -5.79 -6.20
N LEU A 41 13.50 -5.13 -5.10
CA LEU A 41 14.89 -4.85 -4.75
C LEU A 41 15.65 -6.11 -4.35
N ALA A 42 15.02 -7.00 -3.57
CA ALA A 42 15.64 -8.28 -3.19
C ALA A 42 15.84 -9.18 -4.42
N GLN A 43 14.87 -9.25 -5.34
CA GLN A 43 15.04 -9.97 -6.61
C GLN A 43 16.12 -9.36 -7.51
N ALA A 44 16.36 -8.05 -7.42
CA ALA A 44 17.44 -7.37 -8.13
C ALA A 44 18.84 -7.59 -7.49
N GLY A 45 18.92 -8.37 -6.40
CA GLY A 45 20.18 -8.70 -5.73
C GLY A 45 20.62 -7.70 -4.66
N HIS A 46 19.76 -6.77 -4.25
CA HIS A 46 20.03 -5.84 -3.16
C HIS A 46 19.72 -6.48 -1.80
N ARG A 47 20.41 -6.06 -0.75
CA ARG A 47 20.11 -6.44 0.63
C ARG A 47 19.05 -5.49 1.19
N VAL A 48 17.88 -6.04 1.51
CA VAL A 48 16.72 -5.25 1.91
C VAL A 48 16.42 -5.45 3.39
N HIS A 49 16.28 -4.35 4.12
CA HIS A 49 15.80 -4.30 5.49
C HIS A 49 14.47 -3.55 5.51
N VAL A 50 13.42 -4.17 6.07
CA VAL A 50 12.10 -3.54 6.22
C VAL A 50 11.82 -3.28 7.68
N VAL A 51 11.50 -2.03 8.04
CA VAL A 51 11.21 -1.59 9.40
C VAL A 51 9.75 -1.20 9.51
N ASP A 52 9.01 -1.81 10.44
CA ASP A 52 7.58 -1.53 10.62
C ASP A 52 7.16 -1.72 12.10
N PRO A 53 6.30 -0.85 12.65
CA PRO A 53 5.81 -1.00 14.03
C PRO A 53 4.87 -2.20 14.22
N SER A 54 4.31 -2.78 13.18
CA SER A 54 3.50 -4.00 13.25
C SER A 54 4.37 -5.25 13.47
N THR A 55 3.72 -6.39 13.64
CA THR A 55 4.39 -7.70 13.88
C THR A 55 4.58 -8.52 12.61
N ARG A 56 4.05 -8.07 11.46
CA ARG A 56 4.09 -8.77 10.18
C ARG A 56 3.79 -7.84 9.01
N PRO A 57 4.14 -8.22 7.76
CA PRO A 57 3.80 -7.42 6.59
C PRO A 57 2.29 -7.37 6.38
N LEU A 58 1.82 -6.23 5.83
CA LEU A 58 0.42 -5.98 5.47
C LEU A 58 -0.59 -6.26 6.58
N SER A 59 -0.21 -6.06 7.83
CA SER A 59 -1.00 -6.40 9.03
C SER A 59 -2.41 -5.80 9.06
N LEU A 60 -2.62 -4.64 8.42
CA LEU A 60 -3.91 -3.95 8.33
C LEU A 60 -4.79 -4.44 7.16
N LEU A 61 -4.25 -5.25 6.25
CA LEU A 61 -4.94 -5.67 5.03
C LEU A 61 -5.19 -7.18 4.95
N LEU A 62 -4.27 -7.97 5.51
CA LEU A 62 -4.28 -9.41 5.38
C LEU A 62 -4.64 -10.09 6.70
N PRO A 63 -5.36 -11.23 6.68
CA PRO A 63 -5.42 -12.12 7.81
C PRO A 63 -4.00 -12.60 8.19
N GLU A 64 -3.81 -12.98 9.45
CA GLU A 64 -2.50 -13.31 9.99
C GLU A 64 -1.75 -14.35 9.15
N ALA A 65 -2.41 -15.47 8.84
CA ALA A 65 -1.81 -16.56 8.08
C ALA A 65 -1.36 -16.12 6.67
N ALA A 66 -2.11 -15.24 5.98
CA ALA A 66 -1.71 -14.72 4.68
C ALA A 66 -0.51 -13.75 4.79
N GLY A 67 -0.46 -12.96 5.87
CA GLY A 67 0.69 -12.10 6.16
C GLY A 67 1.95 -12.90 6.46
N VAL A 68 1.84 -13.99 7.22
CA VAL A 68 2.95 -14.92 7.48
C VAL A 68 3.44 -15.57 6.17
N GLN A 69 2.53 -16.04 5.31
CA GLN A 69 2.92 -16.58 4.00
C GLN A 69 3.71 -15.57 3.15
N LEU A 70 3.32 -14.29 3.17
CA LEU A 70 4.07 -13.26 2.45
C LEU A 70 5.45 -13.05 3.07
N GLN A 71 5.53 -13.02 4.40
CA GLN A 71 6.80 -12.90 5.10
C GLN A 71 7.74 -14.04 4.72
N GLU A 72 7.30 -15.29 4.85
CA GLU A 72 8.06 -16.49 4.49
C GLU A 72 8.53 -16.46 3.03
N ALA A 73 7.67 -16.01 2.12
CA ALA A 73 8.02 -15.87 0.71
C ALA A 73 9.13 -14.83 0.48
N LEU A 74 9.04 -13.66 1.14
CA LEU A 74 10.06 -12.61 1.05
C LEU A 74 11.35 -12.99 1.80
N ASP A 75 11.27 -13.80 2.86
CA ASP A 75 12.42 -14.35 3.55
C ASP A 75 13.28 -15.21 2.61
N THR A 76 12.65 -15.95 1.67
CA THR A 76 13.39 -16.72 0.64
C THR A 76 14.24 -15.85 -0.28
N LEU A 77 13.90 -14.56 -0.41
CA LEU A 77 14.67 -13.56 -1.16
C LEU A 77 15.73 -12.86 -0.29
N GLY A 78 15.82 -13.20 1.00
CA GLY A 78 16.77 -12.61 1.94
C GLY A 78 16.34 -11.25 2.50
N VAL A 79 15.05 -10.91 2.50
CA VAL A 79 14.53 -9.70 3.16
C VAL A 79 14.69 -9.84 4.67
N ALA A 80 15.31 -8.85 5.31
CA ALA A 80 15.46 -8.75 6.76
C ALA A 80 14.38 -7.85 7.36
N TRP A 81 13.68 -8.35 8.39
CA TRP A 81 12.57 -7.65 9.03
C TRP A 81 12.97 -7.08 10.39
N HIS A 82 12.55 -5.85 10.65
CA HIS A 82 12.64 -5.18 11.93
C HIS A 82 11.21 -4.76 12.34
N PHE A 83 10.46 -5.73 12.86
CA PHE A 83 9.09 -5.52 13.34
C PHE A 83 9.04 -5.00 14.78
N GLY A 84 7.92 -4.39 15.16
CA GLY A 84 7.71 -3.82 16.52
C GLY A 84 8.53 -2.57 16.79
N THR A 85 9.14 -1.97 15.76
CA THR A 85 9.97 -0.76 15.91
C THR A 85 9.75 0.21 14.75
N THR A 86 10.33 1.40 14.85
CA THR A 86 10.26 2.44 13.82
C THR A 86 11.65 3.02 13.58
N VAL A 87 11.84 3.67 12.43
CA VAL A 87 13.04 4.47 12.20
C VAL A 87 12.91 5.77 12.99
N GLN A 88 13.88 6.02 13.87
CA GLN A 88 13.96 7.21 14.71
C GLN A 88 14.73 8.34 14.02
N ALA A 89 15.84 7.99 13.34
CA ALA A 89 16.65 8.95 12.61
C ALA A 89 17.41 8.30 11.45
N VAL A 90 17.72 9.11 10.46
CA VAL A 90 18.58 8.77 9.33
C VAL A 90 19.63 9.87 9.22
N ASP A 91 20.89 9.53 9.40
CA ASP A 91 22.02 10.45 9.37
C ASP A 91 23.03 10.02 8.32
N LEU A 92 23.85 10.95 7.81
CA LEU A 92 25.05 10.58 7.07
C LEU A 92 26.04 9.90 8.04
N ALA A 93 26.61 8.77 7.63
CA ALA A 93 27.63 8.09 8.43
C ALA A 93 28.91 8.93 8.53
N ASP A 94 29.23 9.70 7.47
CA ASP A 94 30.27 10.72 7.47
C ASP A 94 29.69 12.02 6.89
N THR A 95 29.67 13.08 7.70
CA THR A 95 29.17 14.40 7.30
C THR A 95 29.99 15.07 6.18
N ASN A 96 31.23 14.62 5.97
CA ASN A 96 32.10 15.10 4.89
C ASN A 96 31.90 14.32 3.58
N ALA A 97 31.10 13.25 3.59
CA ALA A 97 30.80 12.42 2.42
C ALA A 97 29.28 12.45 2.11
N PRO A 98 28.76 13.51 1.46
CA PRO A 98 27.32 13.72 1.27
C PRO A 98 26.64 12.63 0.41
N LEU A 99 27.40 11.80 -0.29
CA LEU A 99 26.94 10.63 -1.03
C LEU A 99 27.40 9.31 -0.39
N GLY A 100 27.89 9.36 0.85
CA GLY A 100 28.35 8.20 1.61
C GLY A 100 27.18 7.40 2.20
N PRO A 101 27.49 6.30 2.90
CA PRO A 101 26.50 5.44 3.53
C PRO A 101 25.72 6.21 4.61
N LEU A 102 24.49 5.74 4.82
CA LEU A 102 23.57 6.27 5.82
C LEU A 102 23.61 5.43 7.09
N THR A 103 23.45 6.06 8.23
CA THR A 103 23.22 5.40 9.52
C THR A 103 21.74 5.53 9.89
N VAL A 104 21.03 4.41 9.89
CA VAL A 104 19.60 4.34 10.24
C VAL A 104 19.47 3.85 11.66
N ARG A 105 18.99 4.70 12.58
CA ARG A 105 18.74 4.35 13.98
C ARG A 105 17.28 3.97 14.18
N LEU A 106 17.04 2.81 14.80
CA LEU A 106 15.72 2.31 15.12
C LEU A 106 15.36 2.67 16.58
N ALA A 107 14.06 2.77 16.85
CA ALA A 107 13.56 3.13 18.17
C ALA A 107 13.86 2.08 19.26
N ASN A 108 14.13 0.83 18.87
CA ASN A 108 14.57 -0.25 19.77
C ASN A 108 16.07 -0.21 20.11
N GLY A 109 16.81 0.77 19.59
CA GLY A 109 18.25 0.95 19.80
C GLY A 109 19.15 0.28 18.77
N GLU A 110 18.60 -0.51 17.84
CA GLU A 110 19.37 -1.09 16.73
C GLU A 110 19.80 0.00 15.74
N THR A 111 20.88 -0.29 15.01
CA THR A 111 21.40 0.58 13.96
C THR A 111 21.70 -0.23 12.70
N VAL A 112 21.27 0.25 11.56
CA VAL A 112 21.53 -0.34 10.25
C VAL A 112 22.31 0.66 9.40
N THR A 113 23.42 0.22 8.82
CA THR A 113 24.11 1.00 7.79
C THR A 113 23.48 0.71 6.44
N ALA A 114 23.13 1.75 5.68
CA ALA A 114 22.43 1.60 4.41
C ALA A 114 23.03 2.52 3.33
N ASP A 115 22.89 2.11 2.08
CA ASP A 115 23.21 2.96 0.91
C ASP A 115 22.01 3.85 0.54
N ALA A 116 20.79 3.41 0.86
CA ALA A 116 19.57 4.17 0.61
C ALA A 116 18.48 3.86 1.63
N VAL A 117 17.60 4.83 1.85
CA VAL A 117 16.40 4.68 2.69
C VAL A 117 15.18 5.08 1.86
N LEU A 118 14.19 4.19 1.81
CA LEU A 118 12.91 4.43 1.16
C LEU A 118 11.81 4.59 2.21
N SER A 119 11.11 5.72 2.18
CA SER A 119 9.92 5.93 3.01
C SER A 119 8.67 5.41 2.29
N ALA A 120 8.05 4.37 2.86
CA ALA A 120 6.81 3.73 2.39
C ALA A 120 5.74 3.67 3.51
N ILE A 121 5.73 4.67 4.42
CA ILE A 121 4.86 4.74 5.61
C ILE A 121 3.42 5.16 5.32
N GLY A 122 3.02 5.16 4.05
CA GLY A 122 1.70 5.53 3.58
C GLY A 122 1.62 6.96 3.05
N LEU A 123 0.44 7.30 2.53
CA LEU A 123 0.14 8.59 1.95
C LEU A 123 -0.75 9.41 2.90
N ARG A 124 -0.49 10.72 2.94
CA ARG A 124 -1.37 11.69 3.56
C ARG A 124 -1.88 12.66 2.51
N ALA A 125 -3.16 12.94 2.52
CA ALA A 125 -3.75 13.93 1.64
C ALA A 125 -3.13 15.31 1.89
N ASN A 126 -2.71 15.99 0.83
CA ASN A 126 -2.28 17.38 0.93
C ASN A 126 -3.50 18.28 0.88
N THR A 127 -3.93 18.74 2.04
CA THR A 127 -5.12 19.59 2.21
C THR A 127 -4.80 21.06 2.47
N ALA A 128 -3.52 21.44 2.48
CA ALA A 128 -3.08 22.76 2.92
C ALA A 128 -3.76 23.92 2.16
N LEU A 129 -3.84 23.82 0.83
CA LEU A 129 -4.52 24.84 0.00
C LEU A 129 -6.01 24.91 0.29
N ALA A 130 -6.68 23.76 0.41
CA ALA A 130 -8.12 23.70 0.68
C ALA A 130 -8.46 24.23 2.08
N ALA A 131 -7.68 23.88 3.09
CA ALA A 131 -7.82 24.37 4.45
C ALA A 131 -7.61 25.89 4.52
N ALA A 132 -6.59 26.43 3.83
CA ALA A 132 -6.34 27.87 3.75
C ALA A 132 -7.48 28.62 3.04
N ALA A 133 -8.19 27.96 2.13
CA ALA A 133 -9.38 28.49 1.46
C ALA A 133 -10.68 28.29 2.28
N GLY A 134 -10.62 27.75 3.49
CA GLY A 134 -11.76 27.55 4.38
C GLY A 134 -12.64 26.33 4.07
N LEU A 135 -12.17 25.39 3.24
CA LEU A 135 -12.89 24.15 2.97
C LEU A 135 -12.79 23.20 4.17
N ALA A 136 -13.85 22.41 4.39
CA ALA A 136 -13.83 21.37 5.41
C ALA A 136 -12.80 20.29 5.05
N CYS A 137 -11.82 20.09 5.94
CA CYS A 137 -10.75 19.11 5.80
C CYS A 137 -10.58 18.31 7.09
N GLU A 138 -10.45 17.00 6.97
CA GLU A 138 -10.12 16.08 8.07
C GLU A 138 -8.90 15.23 7.65
N ARG A 139 -9.11 13.96 7.26
CA ARG A 139 -8.08 13.11 6.64
C ARG A 139 -7.80 13.46 5.19
N GLY A 140 -8.76 14.16 4.54
CA GLY A 140 -8.72 14.69 3.21
C GLY A 140 -9.69 15.87 3.10
N ILE A 141 -9.90 16.42 1.91
CA ILE A 141 -10.93 17.41 1.62
C ILE A 141 -12.27 16.67 1.65
N VAL A 142 -13.15 17.02 2.59
CA VAL A 142 -14.45 16.37 2.76
C VAL A 142 -15.34 16.68 1.56
N VAL A 143 -15.86 15.62 0.92
CA VAL A 143 -16.79 15.74 -0.20
C VAL A 143 -18.05 14.90 0.03
N ASP A 144 -19.16 15.37 -0.51
CA ASP A 144 -20.43 14.65 -0.54
C ASP A 144 -20.46 13.56 -1.63
N ALA A 145 -21.62 12.95 -1.85
CA ALA A 145 -21.81 11.93 -2.87
C ALA A 145 -21.66 12.45 -4.32
N LEU A 146 -21.82 13.76 -4.54
CA LEU A 146 -21.61 14.42 -5.84
C LEU A 146 -20.20 14.99 -5.99
N LEU A 147 -19.29 14.70 -5.04
CA LEU A 147 -17.91 15.21 -4.97
C LEU A 147 -17.82 16.71 -4.69
N GLN A 148 -18.90 17.33 -4.24
CA GLN A 148 -18.91 18.74 -3.83
C GLN A 148 -18.33 18.88 -2.42
N THR A 149 -17.52 19.92 -2.23
CA THR A 149 -16.92 20.26 -0.93
C THR A 149 -17.92 21.03 -0.05
N SER A 150 -17.47 21.52 1.11
CA SER A 150 -18.25 22.40 1.98
C SER A 150 -18.56 23.77 1.36
N VAL A 151 -17.96 24.09 0.22
CA VAL A 151 -18.21 25.35 -0.52
C VAL A 151 -18.89 25.01 -1.84
N GLU A 152 -20.02 25.68 -2.11
CA GLU A 152 -20.82 25.49 -3.32
C GLU A 152 -19.97 25.68 -4.60
N GLN A 153 -20.19 24.83 -5.61
CA GLN A 153 -19.48 24.81 -6.90
C GLN A 153 -17.97 24.53 -6.81
N VAL A 154 -17.49 24.13 -5.64
CA VAL A 154 -16.11 23.63 -5.48
C VAL A 154 -16.14 22.14 -5.26
N TYR A 155 -15.38 21.42 -6.06
CA TYR A 155 -15.35 19.95 -6.06
C TYR A 155 -13.93 19.45 -5.77
N ALA A 156 -13.82 18.25 -5.20
CA ALA A 156 -12.54 17.60 -5.02
C ALA A 156 -12.61 16.09 -5.37
N LEU A 157 -11.55 15.57 -5.96
CA LEU A 157 -11.38 14.14 -6.26
C LEU A 157 -9.90 13.74 -6.17
N GLY A 158 -9.63 12.45 -6.18
CA GLY A 158 -8.29 11.90 -6.14
C GLY A 158 -7.78 11.68 -4.72
N ASP A 159 -6.45 11.63 -4.58
CA ASP A 159 -5.77 11.26 -3.31
C ASP A 159 -6.02 12.27 -2.18
N CYS A 160 -6.37 13.52 -2.52
CA CYS A 160 -6.67 14.55 -1.54
C CYS A 160 -8.13 14.53 -1.04
N ALA A 161 -9.04 13.82 -1.71
CA ALA A 161 -10.47 13.82 -1.35
C ALA A 161 -10.79 12.74 -0.30
N GLN A 162 -11.69 13.09 0.63
CA GLN A 162 -12.27 12.21 1.61
C GLN A 162 -13.73 11.96 1.24
N TYR A 163 -14.03 10.74 0.80
CA TYR A 163 -15.29 10.40 0.16
C TYR A 163 -16.35 9.94 1.14
N ALA A 164 -17.50 10.60 1.18
CA ALA A 164 -18.68 10.17 1.93
C ALA A 164 -19.14 8.76 1.47
N SER A 165 -19.14 8.51 0.16
CA SER A 165 -19.49 7.21 -0.44
C SER A 165 -18.53 6.06 -0.13
N ALA A 166 -17.39 6.34 0.51
CA ALA A 166 -16.43 5.35 0.99
C ALA A 166 -16.34 5.30 2.53
N GLY A 167 -17.35 5.77 3.24
CA GLY A 167 -17.35 5.83 4.70
C GLY A 167 -16.30 6.81 5.24
N GLN A 168 -16.23 8.01 4.69
CA GLN A 168 -15.33 9.10 5.09
C GLN A 168 -13.84 8.70 5.00
N ARG A 169 -13.46 8.02 3.94
CA ARG A 169 -12.07 7.60 3.70
C ARG A 169 -11.46 8.25 2.46
N THR A 170 -10.16 8.45 2.49
CA THR A 170 -9.36 8.67 1.28
C THR A 170 -9.07 7.34 0.61
N LEU A 171 -9.07 7.30 -0.71
CA LEU A 171 -8.81 6.10 -1.51
C LEU A 171 -7.69 6.40 -2.53
N PRO A 172 -6.42 6.38 -2.13
CA PRO A 172 -5.30 6.77 -2.97
C PRO A 172 -4.91 5.65 -3.95
N TYR A 173 -5.84 5.31 -4.85
CA TYR A 173 -5.68 4.29 -5.89
C TYR A 173 -6.23 4.81 -7.22
N VAL A 174 -5.70 4.29 -8.32
CA VAL A 174 -6.08 4.75 -9.67
C VAL A 174 -7.57 4.48 -9.98
N MET A 175 -8.09 3.31 -9.61
CA MET A 175 -9.49 2.97 -9.93
C MET A 175 -10.51 3.87 -9.25
N PRO A 176 -10.40 4.20 -7.94
CA PRO A 176 -11.25 5.21 -7.31
C PRO A 176 -11.19 6.56 -8.01
N ILE A 177 -10.01 7.04 -8.41
CA ILE A 177 -9.85 8.31 -9.13
C ILE A 177 -10.63 8.28 -10.45
N MET A 178 -10.51 7.19 -11.22
CA MET A 178 -11.22 7.05 -12.49
C MET A 178 -12.75 7.02 -12.32
N ASN A 179 -13.26 6.34 -11.28
CA ASN A 179 -14.68 6.33 -10.97
C ASN A 179 -15.17 7.73 -10.54
N ALA A 180 -14.42 8.40 -9.68
CA ALA A 180 -14.73 9.76 -9.22
C ALA A 180 -14.71 10.76 -10.39
N ALA A 181 -13.71 10.69 -11.26
CA ALA A 181 -13.62 11.55 -12.44
C ALA A 181 -14.81 11.37 -13.38
N LYS A 182 -15.27 10.14 -13.60
CA LYS A 182 -16.45 9.85 -14.44
C LYS A 182 -17.72 10.41 -13.83
N ALA A 183 -17.95 10.23 -12.53
CA ALA A 183 -19.12 10.76 -11.84
C ALA A 183 -19.13 12.30 -11.84
N LEU A 184 -17.98 12.93 -11.52
CA LEU A 184 -17.84 14.39 -11.52
C LEU A 184 -18.05 14.98 -12.91
N ALA A 185 -17.50 14.37 -13.95
CA ALA A 185 -17.66 14.83 -15.33
C ALA A 185 -19.15 14.87 -15.75
N ALA A 186 -19.93 13.84 -15.38
CA ALA A 186 -21.38 13.83 -15.64
C ALA A 186 -22.11 14.93 -14.85
N THR A 187 -21.76 15.11 -13.58
CA THR A 187 -22.31 16.18 -12.73
C THR A 187 -22.04 17.57 -13.31
N LEU A 188 -20.80 17.85 -13.71
CA LEU A 188 -20.41 19.13 -14.32
C LEU A 188 -21.04 19.35 -15.70
N ALA A 189 -21.37 18.28 -16.42
CA ALA A 189 -22.12 18.33 -17.69
C ALA A 189 -23.64 18.50 -17.50
N GLY A 190 -24.11 18.73 -16.28
CA GLY A 190 -25.53 19.00 -15.98
C GLY A 190 -26.34 17.74 -15.62
N THR A 191 -25.71 16.60 -15.43
CA THR A 191 -26.37 15.35 -14.97
C THR A 191 -25.82 14.97 -13.59
N PRO A 192 -26.44 15.43 -12.47
CA PRO A 192 -25.98 15.10 -11.14
C PRO A 192 -25.84 13.58 -10.95
N THR A 193 -24.61 13.10 -10.75
CA THR A 193 -24.30 11.67 -10.70
C THR A 193 -23.58 11.36 -9.39
N ALA A 194 -24.27 10.66 -8.51
CA ALA A 194 -23.70 10.23 -7.23
C ALA A 194 -22.57 9.21 -7.47
N LEU A 195 -21.46 9.43 -6.79
CA LEU A 195 -20.33 8.50 -6.82
C LEU A 195 -20.67 7.25 -6.03
N VAL A 196 -20.60 6.10 -6.69
CA VAL A 196 -20.68 4.78 -6.08
C VAL A 196 -19.41 4.02 -6.44
N PHE A 197 -18.69 3.53 -5.44
CA PHE A 197 -17.53 2.69 -5.66
C PHE A 197 -17.95 1.23 -5.81
N PRO A 198 -17.62 0.58 -6.93
CA PRO A 198 -17.76 -0.86 -7.04
C PRO A 198 -16.73 -1.55 -6.13
N LEU A 199 -16.90 -2.85 -5.92
CA LEU A 199 -15.84 -3.65 -5.32
C LEU A 199 -14.57 -3.57 -6.18
N MET A 200 -13.47 -3.18 -5.57
CA MET A 200 -12.19 -2.96 -6.23
C MET A 200 -11.10 -3.78 -5.57
N PRO A 201 -10.97 -5.07 -5.92
CA PRO A 201 -9.87 -5.88 -5.43
C PRO A 201 -8.52 -5.28 -5.82
N VAL A 202 -7.65 -5.11 -4.83
CA VAL A 202 -6.29 -4.58 -5.00
C VAL A 202 -5.34 -5.75 -5.25
N SER A 203 -4.56 -5.67 -6.32
CA SER A 203 -3.46 -6.61 -6.59
C SER A 203 -2.17 -6.06 -5.99
N ILE A 204 -1.54 -6.85 -5.14
CA ILE A 204 -0.23 -6.56 -4.54
C ILE A 204 0.82 -7.23 -5.40
N LYS A 205 1.73 -6.41 -5.94
CA LYS A 205 2.72 -6.85 -6.92
C LYS A 205 3.98 -7.36 -6.22
N THR A 206 3.85 -8.52 -5.60
CA THR A 206 4.94 -9.29 -5.02
C THR A 206 5.11 -10.60 -5.81
N PRO A 207 5.91 -10.62 -6.91
CA PRO A 207 6.05 -11.79 -7.78
C PRO A 207 6.41 -13.09 -7.05
N VAL A 208 7.14 -13.03 -5.94
CA VAL A 208 7.46 -14.21 -5.12
C VAL A 208 6.20 -14.86 -4.53
N LEU A 209 5.19 -14.07 -4.19
CA LEU A 209 3.85 -14.50 -3.77
C LEU A 209 2.83 -13.45 -4.20
N PRO A 210 2.24 -13.55 -5.39
CA PRO A 210 1.18 -12.64 -5.84
C PRO A 210 -0.02 -12.68 -4.90
N ILE A 211 -0.58 -11.51 -4.57
CA ILE A 211 -1.71 -11.40 -3.66
C ILE A 211 -2.80 -10.52 -4.30
N VAL A 212 -4.05 -10.90 -4.10
CA VAL A 212 -5.22 -10.05 -4.35
C VAL A 212 -6.01 -9.90 -3.08
N VAL A 213 -6.33 -8.68 -2.70
CA VAL A 213 -7.14 -8.38 -1.51
C VAL A 213 -8.35 -7.52 -1.87
N CYS A 214 -9.51 -7.94 -1.40
CA CYS A 214 -10.72 -7.13 -1.31
C CYS A 214 -11.07 -7.04 0.17
N ALA A 215 -10.60 -5.96 0.81
CA ALA A 215 -10.81 -5.79 2.25
C ALA A 215 -12.29 -5.48 2.54
N ALA A 216 -12.84 -6.10 3.57
CA ALA A 216 -14.12 -5.69 4.14
C ALA A 216 -14.03 -4.26 4.70
N HIS A 217 -15.17 -3.59 4.83
CA HIS A 217 -15.20 -2.28 5.47
C HIS A 217 -14.68 -2.40 6.92
N PRO A 218 -13.82 -1.49 7.42
CA PRO A 218 -13.25 -1.59 8.76
C PRO A 218 -14.27 -1.67 9.91
N ALA A 219 -15.47 -1.13 9.72
CA ALA A 219 -16.56 -1.22 10.69
C ALA A 219 -17.42 -2.48 10.53
N GLN A 220 -17.13 -3.33 9.53
CA GLN A 220 -17.87 -4.57 9.30
C GLN A 220 -17.51 -5.62 10.35
N ALA A 221 -18.49 -6.09 11.10
CA ALA A 221 -18.30 -7.24 11.99
C ALA A 221 -18.11 -8.51 11.15
N GLY A 222 -17.25 -9.40 11.59
CA GLY A 222 -17.00 -10.68 10.91
C GLY A 222 -15.63 -11.26 11.22
N ASN A 223 -15.35 -12.39 10.59
CA ASN A 223 -14.09 -13.11 10.78
C ASN A 223 -13.51 -13.58 9.45
N TRP A 224 -12.18 -13.70 9.41
CA TRP A 224 -11.48 -14.35 8.33
C TRP A 224 -11.54 -15.87 8.48
N VAL A 225 -11.96 -16.57 7.42
CA VAL A 225 -12.00 -18.04 7.33
C VAL A 225 -11.12 -18.44 6.15
N ALA A 226 -10.18 -19.35 6.40
CA ALA A 226 -9.34 -19.92 5.37
C ALA A 226 -10.05 -21.09 4.68
N ASP A 227 -9.97 -21.18 3.36
CA ASP A 227 -10.34 -22.37 2.61
C ASP A 227 -9.23 -23.42 2.76
N GLU A 228 -9.58 -24.71 2.75
CA GLU A 228 -8.65 -25.83 2.90
C GLU A 228 -8.41 -26.59 1.58
N GLY A 229 -7.45 -27.50 1.59
CA GLY A 229 -7.18 -28.42 0.49
C GLY A 229 -6.72 -27.69 -0.78
N GLU A 230 -7.34 -27.99 -1.91
CA GLU A 230 -7.00 -27.39 -3.22
C GLU A 230 -7.25 -25.89 -3.28
N SER A 231 -8.08 -25.36 -2.40
CA SER A 231 -8.36 -23.95 -2.24
C SER A 231 -7.44 -23.24 -1.23
N ALA A 232 -6.43 -23.91 -0.68
CA ALA A 232 -5.45 -23.26 0.19
C ALA A 232 -4.86 -22.00 -0.47
N GLY A 233 -4.79 -20.90 0.31
CA GLY A 233 -4.43 -19.58 -0.23
C GLY A 233 -5.65 -18.71 -0.57
N VAL A 234 -6.85 -19.12 -0.16
CA VAL A 234 -8.08 -18.31 -0.19
C VAL A 234 -8.52 -18.06 1.24
N TRP A 235 -8.80 -16.81 1.57
CA TRP A 235 -9.45 -16.39 2.82
C TRP A 235 -10.68 -15.58 2.48
N ARG A 236 -11.77 -15.84 3.21
CA ARG A 236 -13.02 -15.09 3.09
C ARG A 236 -13.30 -14.37 4.39
N PHE A 237 -13.60 -13.10 4.31
CA PHE A 237 -14.15 -12.36 5.43
C PHE A 237 -15.65 -12.53 5.43
N THR A 238 -16.18 -13.21 6.45
CA THR A 238 -17.59 -13.56 6.54
C THR A 238 -18.23 -12.83 7.73
N ASP A 239 -19.34 -12.17 7.50
CA ASP A 239 -20.12 -11.50 8.53
C ASP A 239 -20.91 -12.50 9.39
N PRO A 240 -21.57 -12.05 10.49
CA PRO A 240 -22.37 -12.92 11.34
C PRO A 240 -23.55 -13.62 10.63
N GLU A 241 -24.04 -13.05 9.53
CA GLU A 241 -25.10 -13.57 8.69
C GLU A 241 -24.59 -14.60 7.66
N GLY A 242 -23.30 -14.88 7.64
CA GLY A 242 -22.65 -15.82 6.73
C GLY A 242 -22.36 -15.25 5.34
N GLN A 243 -22.51 -13.94 5.13
CA GLN A 243 -22.23 -13.32 3.83
C GLN A 243 -20.74 -12.96 3.69
N GLN A 244 -20.18 -13.23 2.52
CA GLN A 244 -18.81 -12.82 2.21
C GLN A 244 -18.75 -11.30 1.98
N ARG A 245 -17.96 -10.60 2.80
CA ARG A 245 -17.75 -9.15 2.76
C ARG A 245 -16.35 -8.76 2.27
N GLY A 246 -15.47 -9.72 2.13
CA GLY A 246 -14.12 -9.52 1.65
C GLY A 246 -13.42 -10.83 1.33
N PHE A 247 -12.26 -10.75 0.70
CA PHE A 247 -11.43 -11.92 0.43
C PHE A 247 -9.97 -11.57 0.27
N VAL A 248 -9.11 -12.56 0.50
CA VAL A 248 -7.68 -12.54 0.17
C VAL A 248 -7.36 -13.79 -0.64
N LEU A 249 -6.57 -13.63 -1.68
CA LEU A 249 -6.06 -14.70 -2.53
C LEU A 249 -4.54 -14.60 -2.61
N THR A 250 -3.84 -15.73 -2.46
CA THR A 250 -2.39 -15.79 -2.59
C THR A 250 -1.97 -16.78 -3.68
N GLY A 251 -0.82 -16.52 -4.31
CA GLY A 251 -0.21 -17.37 -5.32
C GLY A 251 -1.16 -17.65 -6.50
N LYS A 252 -1.31 -18.93 -6.87
CA LYS A 252 -2.13 -19.36 -7.99
C LYS A 252 -3.63 -19.03 -7.84
N GLN A 253 -4.10 -18.85 -6.60
CA GLN A 253 -5.50 -18.55 -6.33
C GLN A 253 -5.90 -17.12 -6.79
N THR A 254 -4.94 -16.25 -7.07
CA THR A 254 -5.19 -14.89 -7.57
C THR A 254 -5.97 -14.86 -8.89
N SER A 255 -5.93 -15.95 -9.68
CA SER A 255 -6.74 -16.12 -10.88
C SER A 255 -8.25 -16.13 -10.60
N ARG A 256 -8.67 -16.50 -9.37
CA ARG A 256 -10.08 -16.57 -8.95
C ARG A 256 -10.68 -15.23 -8.52
N ARG A 257 -9.94 -14.13 -8.69
CA ARG A 257 -10.39 -12.79 -8.21
C ARG A 257 -11.79 -12.40 -8.69
N MET A 258 -12.15 -12.72 -9.93
CA MET A 258 -13.47 -12.37 -10.47
C MET A 258 -14.60 -13.24 -9.91
N GLU A 259 -14.31 -14.50 -9.62
CA GLU A 259 -15.23 -15.42 -8.94
C GLU A 259 -15.55 -14.91 -7.53
N LEU A 260 -14.49 -14.62 -6.74
CA LEU A 260 -14.66 -14.16 -5.36
C LEU A 260 -15.28 -12.75 -5.29
N ALA A 261 -14.95 -11.87 -6.23
CA ALA A 261 -15.56 -10.55 -6.30
C ALA A 261 -17.07 -10.61 -6.56
N LYS A 262 -17.54 -11.54 -7.40
CA LYS A 262 -18.98 -11.76 -7.65
C LYS A 262 -19.73 -12.31 -6.42
N ALA A 263 -19.04 -13.11 -5.61
CA ALA A 263 -19.60 -13.66 -4.38
C ALA A 263 -19.57 -12.68 -3.20
N THR A 264 -18.85 -11.56 -3.32
CA THR A 264 -18.68 -10.58 -2.24
C THR A 264 -19.80 -9.54 -2.30
N VAL A 265 -20.47 -9.35 -1.17
CA VAL A 265 -21.49 -8.31 -0.99
C VAL A 265 -20.81 -7.06 -0.47
N ALA A 266 -21.05 -5.92 -1.14
CA ALA A 266 -20.49 -4.62 -0.79
C ALA A 266 -21.13 -4.02 0.48
#